data_bf11d9571fb18c5fdd9b0b1df1c95666
#
_entry.id   bf11d9571fb18c5fdd9b0b1df1c95666
#
_cell.length_a   1.000
_cell.length_b   1.000
_cell.length_c   1.000
_cell.angle_alpha   90.00
_cell.angle_beta   90.00
_cell.angle_gamma   90.00
#
_symmetry.space_group_name_H-M   'P 1'
#
loop_
_entity.id
_entity.type
_entity.pdbx_description
1 polymer ?
#
loop_
_entity_poly.entity_id
_entity_poly.type
_entity_poly.pdbx_seq_one_letter_code
_entity_poly.pdbx_strand_id
1 'polypeptide(L)'
;VRIFRPEENGRRLNRSASHLLMPEFPVDKFVEAVKTVVRDNADFVPPYGTGGALYIRPVMFGTTPQIGVGASLEYELIIMVVPVGAYYKGGIKPVDAMISRDYDRAAPHGTGHIKAAGNYAASLISSKQAKERGCAVALFLDPATHTFIDECGTSNFLPITKDGKYVTSESD
;
A
#
# COMPACT_ATOMS: atom_id res chain seq x y z
N VAL A 1 19.88 -8.48 -11.24
CA VAL A 1 18.59 -8.02 -10.72
C VAL A 1 18.38 -8.64 -9.34
N ARG A 2 17.88 -7.86 -8.38
CA ARG A 2 17.53 -8.32 -7.03
C ARG A 2 16.09 -7.98 -6.75
N ILE A 3 15.32 -8.94 -6.18
CA ILE A 3 13.96 -8.74 -5.72
C ILE A 3 14.00 -8.79 -4.18
N PHE A 4 13.45 -7.78 -3.52
CA PHE A 4 13.50 -7.68 -2.07
C PHE A 4 12.33 -8.43 -1.43
N ARG A 5 12.64 -9.49 -0.70
CA ARG A 5 11.73 -10.28 0.17
C ARG A 5 10.36 -10.60 -0.48
N PRO A 6 10.31 -11.22 -1.68
CA PRO A 6 9.04 -11.49 -2.35
C PRO A 6 8.14 -12.44 -1.54
N GLU A 7 8.71 -13.32 -0.72
CA GLU A 7 7.98 -14.25 0.15
C GLU A 7 7.08 -13.51 1.14
N GLU A 8 7.56 -12.41 1.74
CA GLU A 8 6.77 -11.61 2.69
C GLU A 8 5.62 -10.90 2.00
N ASN A 9 5.81 -10.50 0.74
CA ASN A 9 4.73 -9.93 -0.06
C ASN A 9 3.66 -10.98 -0.38
N GLY A 10 4.05 -12.22 -0.67
CA GLY A 10 3.12 -13.35 -0.84
C GLY A 10 2.34 -13.66 0.43
N ARG A 11 3.00 -13.71 1.59
CA ARG A 11 2.34 -13.89 2.89
C ARG A 11 1.35 -12.77 3.20
N ARG A 12 1.73 -11.51 2.91
CA ARG A 12 0.83 -10.36 3.07
C ARG A 12 -0.38 -10.44 2.14
N LEU A 13 -0.18 -10.86 0.88
CA LEU A 13 -1.29 -11.09 -0.05
C LEU A 13 -2.29 -12.09 0.55
N ASN A 14 -1.81 -13.21 1.08
CA ASN A 14 -2.65 -14.24 1.68
C ASN A 14 -3.39 -13.73 2.93
N ARG A 15 -2.72 -13.00 3.83
CA ARG A 15 -3.41 -12.37 4.97
C ARG A 15 -4.56 -11.46 4.53
N SER A 16 -4.33 -10.65 3.49
CA SER A 16 -5.38 -9.79 2.93
C SER A 16 -6.49 -10.58 2.24
N ALA A 17 -6.14 -11.62 1.50
CA ALA A 17 -7.07 -12.51 0.83
C ALA A 17 -7.98 -13.22 1.83
N SER A 18 -7.41 -13.84 2.85
CA SER A 18 -8.17 -14.55 3.90
C SER A 18 -9.18 -13.63 4.60
N HIS A 19 -8.80 -12.38 4.92
CA HIS A 19 -9.72 -11.42 5.52
C HIS A 19 -10.91 -11.08 4.60
N LEU A 20 -10.70 -11.10 3.28
CA LEU A 20 -11.73 -10.82 2.26
C LEU A 20 -12.42 -12.09 1.76
N LEU A 21 -12.27 -13.23 2.45
CA LEU A 21 -12.81 -14.54 2.08
C LEU A 21 -12.36 -15.01 0.69
N MET A 22 -11.18 -14.60 0.26
CA MET A 22 -10.52 -15.07 -0.95
C MET A 22 -9.61 -16.27 -0.63
N PRO A 23 -9.39 -17.19 -1.57
CA PRO A 23 -8.47 -18.31 -1.38
C PRO A 23 -7.02 -17.84 -1.21
N GLU A 24 -6.23 -18.57 -0.46
CA GLU A 24 -4.79 -18.36 -0.40
C GLU A 24 -4.11 -18.84 -1.68
N PHE A 25 -3.11 -18.06 -2.12
CA PHE A 25 -2.24 -18.46 -3.22
C PHE A 25 -0.90 -18.96 -2.68
N PRO A 26 -0.41 -20.15 -3.09
CA PRO A 26 0.84 -20.71 -2.57
C PRO A 26 2.02 -19.73 -2.71
N VAL A 27 2.72 -19.46 -1.60
CA VAL A 27 3.78 -18.44 -1.55
C VAL A 27 4.95 -18.79 -2.47
N ASP A 28 5.31 -20.06 -2.59
CA ASP A 28 6.35 -20.54 -3.51
C ASP A 28 5.98 -20.26 -4.97
N LYS A 29 4.75 -20.53 -5.37
CA LYS A 29 4.23 -20.20 -6.71
C LYS A 29 4.15 -18.71 -6.96
N PHE A 30 3.79 -17.92 -5.93
CA PHE A 30 3.82 -16.47 -6.02
C PHE A 30 5.24 -15.95 -6.32
N VAL A 31 6.24 -16.46 -5.60
CA VAL A 31 7.65 -16.08 -5.80
C VAL A 31 8.14 -16.50 -7.18
N GLU A 32 7.78 -17.70 -7.65
CA GLU A 32 8.10 -18.17 -9.00
C GLU A 32 7.49 -17.27 -10.07
N ALA A 33 6.21 -16.96 -9.97
CA ALA A 33 5.51 -16.07 -10.89
C ALA A 33 6.14 -14.66 -10.92
N VAL A 34 6.47 -14.08 -9.77
CA VAL A 34 7.17 -12.80 -9.67
C VAL A 34 8.53 -12.86 -10.38
N LYS A 35 9.32 -13.90 -10.14
CA LYS A 35 10.62 -14.09 -10.81
C LYS A 35 10.48 -14.22 -12.32
N THR A 36 9.46 -14.94 -12.79
CA THR A 36 9.16 -15.12 -14.22
C THR A 36 8.82 -13.79 -14.87
N VAL A 37 7.86 -13.03 -14.31
CA VAL A 37 7.47 -11.72 -14.84
C VAL A 37 8.66 -10.75 -14.88
N VAL A 38 9.51 -10.72 -13.84
CA VAL A 38 10.71 -9.87 -13.84
C VAL A 38 11.73 -10.32 -14.90
N ARG A 39 11.90 -11.62 -15.09
CA ARG A 39 12.82 -12.16 -16.11
C ARG A 39 12.36 -11.80 -17.52
N ASP A 40 11.08 -11.98 -17.79
CA ASP A 40 10.48 -11.71 -19.11
C ASP A 40 10.43 -10.20 -19.43
N ASN A 41 10.61 -9.35 -18.42
CA ASN A 41 10.66 -7.90 -18.53
C ASN A 41 12.02 -7.31 -18.09
N ALA A 42 13.10 -8.07 -18.20
CA ALA A 42 14.42 -7.66 -17.71
C ALA A 42 14.94 -6.37 -18.37
N ASP A 43 14.59 -6.13 -19.63
CA ASP A 43 15.01 -4.94 -20.40
C ASP A 43 14.38 -3.64 -19.87
N PHE A 44 13.29 -3.75 -19.10
CA PHE A 44 12.65 -2.61 -18.44
C PHE A 44 13.16 -2.33 -17.02
N VAL A 45 14.10 -3.13 -16.52
CA VAL A 45 14.72 -2.88 -15.21
C VAL A 45 15.66 -1.68 -15.32
N PRO A 46 15.42 -0.58 -14.60
CA PRO A 46 16.31 0.58 -14.67
C PRO A 46 17.75 0.22 -14.28
N PRO A 47 18.77 0.81 -14.95
CA PRO A 47 20.16 0.55 -14.65
C PRO A 47 20.52 0.89 -13.21
N TYR A 48 21.46 0.15 -12.64
CA TYR A 48 21.96 0.41 -11.29
C TYR A 48 22.57 1.83 -11.21
N GLY A 49 22.29 2.53 -10.12
CA GLY A 49 22.79 3.90 -9.89
C GLY A 49 21.86 5.01 -10.41
N THR A 50 20.81 4.68 -11.18
CA THR A 50 19.83 5.70 -11.66
C THR A 50 18.81 6.10 -10.60
N GLY A 51 18.76 5.40 -9.44
CA GLY A 51 17.71 5.57 -8.44
C GLY A 51 16.35 5.01 -8.84
N GLY A 52 16.25 4.40 -10.03
CA GLY A 52 15.05 3.75 -10.52
C GLY A 52 14.91 2.30 -10.04
N ALA A 53 13.72 1.76 -10.14
CA ALA A 53 13.41 0.37 -9.84
C ALA A 53 12.30 -0.16 -10.76
N LEU A 54 12.21 -1.48 -10.92
CA LEU A 54 11.05 -2.11 -11.51
C LEU A 54 10.02 -2.37 -10.40
N TYR A 55 8.92 -1.63 -10.43
CA TYR A 55 7.83 -1.80 -9.47
C TYR A 55 7.00 -3.02 -9.86
N ILE A 56 6.78 -3.91 -8.89
CA ILE A 56 6.00 -5.14 -9.07
C ILE A 56 4.67 -4.98 -8.34
N ARG A 57 3.56 -5.14 -9.06
CA ARG A 57 2.20 -4.99 -8.51
C ARG A 57 1.39 -6.26 -8.71
N PRO A 58 1.30 -7.14 -7.72
CA PRO A 58 0.29 -8.18 -7.71
C PRO A 58 -1.07 -7.60 -7.36
N VAL A 59 -2.12 -8.06 -8.02
CA VAL A 59 -3.53 -7.74 -7.76
C VAL A 59 -4.32 -9.04 -7.83
N MET A 60 -5.09 -9.31 -6.79
CA MET A 60 -6.02 -10.44 -6.74
C MET A 60 -7.45 -9.91 -6.58
N PHE A 61 -8.38 -10.42 -7.36
CA PHE A 61 -9.77 -9.99 -7.36
C PHE A 61 -10.71 -11.10 -7.78
N GLY A 62 -11.98 -10.99 -7.34
CA GLY A 62 -13.04 -11.93 -7.73
C GLY A 62 -13.57 -11.64 -9.13
N THR A 63 -13.91 -12.68 -9.89
CA THR A 63 -14.37 -12.60 -11.28
C THR A 63 -15.78 -13.15 -11.50
N THR A 64 -16.41 -13.74 -10.49
CA THR A 64 -17.77 -14.24 -10.61
C THR A 64 -18.76 -13.12 -10.88
N PRO A 65 -19.57 -13.19 -11.95
CA PRO A 65 -20.60 -12.22 -12.22
C PRO A 65 -21.77 -12.41 -11.22
N GLN A 66 -21.90 -11.46 -10.29
CA GLN A 66 -22.98 -11.47 -9.28
C GLN A 66 -23.40 -10.05 -8.92
N ILE A 67 -24.68 -9.88 -8.59
CA ILE A 67 -25.24 -8.59 -8.13
C ILE A 67 -25.24 -8.53 -6.59
N GLY A 68 -25.44 -9.66 -5.93
CA GLY A 68 -25.48 -9.76 -4.47
C GLY A 68 -24.09 -9.55 -3.84
N VAL A 69 -24.09 -9.11 -2.58
CA VAL A 69 -22.87 -9.01 -1.77
C VAL A 69 -22.49 -10.40 -1.28
N GLY A 70 -21.32 -10.87 -1.68
CA GLY A 70 -20.80 -12.19 -1.27
C GLY A 70 -19.40 -12.45 -1.78
N ALA A 71 -18.76 -13.48 -1.25
CA ALA A 71 -17.50 -13.96 -1.75
C ALA A 71 -17.65 -14.45 -3.21
N SER A 72 -16.67 -14.17 -4.05
CA SER A 72 -16.62 -14.70 -5.41
C SER A 72 -16.35 -16.20 -5.39
N LEU A 73 -16.81 -16.91 -6.41
CA LEU A 73 -16.48 -18.34 -6.62
C LEU A 73 -15.21 -18.53 -7.44
N GLU A 74 -14.82 -17.51 -8.21
CA GLU A 74 -13.65 -17.51 -9.07
C GLU A 74 -12.82 -16.27 -8.83
N TYR A 75 -11.49 -16.39 -8.93
CA TYR A 75 -10.56 -15.33 -8.66
C TYR A 75 -9.43 -15.32 -9.68
N GLU A 76 -8.92 -14.13 -9.97
CA GLU A 76 -7.71 -13.94 -10.77
C GLU A 76 -6.61 -13.27 -9.95
N LEU A 77 -5.37 -13.72 -10.17
CA LEU A 77 -4.14 -13.07 -9.70
C LEU A 77 -3.37 -12.55 -10.90
N ILE A 78 -3.25 -11.23 -11.01
CA ILE A 78 -2.46 -10.56 -12.05
C ILE A 78 -1.20 -9.98 -11.41
N ILE A 79 -0.04 -10.19 -12.03
CA ILE A 79 1.22 -9.57 -11.62
C ILE A 79 1.68 -8.65 -12.75
N MET A 80 1.72 -7.35 -12.45
CA MET A 80 2.15 -6.30 -13.39
C MET A 80 3.50 -5.73 -12.96
N VAL A 81 4.29 -5.26 -13.92
CA VAL A 81 5.55 -4.55 -13.66
C VAL A 81 5.58 -3.23 -14.42
N VAL A 82 6.22 -2.23 -13.83
CA VAL A 82 6.43 -0.91 -14.44
C VAL A 82 7.73 -0.28 -13.95
N PRO A 83 8.58 0.25 -14.84
CA PRO A 83 9.76 0.99 -14.41
C PRO A 83 9.33 2.31 -13.72
N VAL A 84 9.93 2.59 -12.57
CA VAL A 84 9.65 3.79 -11.77
C VAL A 84 10.96 4.50 -11.42
N GLY A 85 10.91 5.83 -11.37
CA GLY A 85 11.98 6.66 -10.83
C GLY A 85 11.89 6.82 -9.31
N ALA A 86 12.70 7.71 -8.75
CA ALA A 86 12.64 8.06 -7.34
C ALA A 86 11.24 8.62 -6.98
N TYR A 87 10.69 8.14 -5.88
CA TYR A 87 9.35 8.54 -5.42
C TYR A 87 9.25 10.07 -5.18
N TYR A 88 10.29 10.65 -4.58
CA TYR A 88 10.41 12.09 -4.43
C TYR A 88 11.47 12.64 -5.38
N LYS A 89 11.06 13.47 -6.34
CA LYS A 89 11.99 14.19 -7.24
C LYS A 89 12.85 15.14 -6.42
N GLY A 90 14.17 14.97 -6.48
CA GLY A 90 15.14 15.82 -5.76
C GLY A 90 15.53 15.31 -4.36
N GLY A 91 15.30 14.03 -4.05
CA GLY A 91 15.76 13.36 -2.83
C GLY A 91 14.91 13.64 -1.59
N ILE A 92 15.46 13.36 -0.42
CA ILE A 92 14.78 13.55 0.86
C ILE A 92 14.73 15.05 1.18
N LYS A 93 13.51 15.59 1.24
CA LYS A 93 13.24 17.00 1.58
C LYS A 93 12.07 17.07 2.56
N PRO A 94 12.05 18.06 3.45
CA PRO A 94 10.86 18.38 4.22
C PRO A 94 9.69 18.68 3.29
N VAL A 95 8.51 18.21 3.67
CA VAL A 95 7.25 18.46 2.95
C VAL A 95 6.16 18.84 3.94
N ASP A 96 5.20 19.62 3.47
CA ASP A 96 4.02 19.94 4.26
C ASP A 96 3.01 18.79 4.21
N ALA A 97 2.41 18.50 5.35
CA ALA A 97 1.34 17.54 5.51
C ALA A 97 0.04 18.25 5.92
N MET A 98 -1.07 17.88 5.31
CA MET A 98 -2.40 18.36 5.71
C MET A 98 -3.02 17.38 6.70
N ILE A 99 -3.41 17.84 7.89
CA ILE A 99 -4.20 17.02 8.81
C ILE A 99 -5.62 16.87 8.26
N SER A 100 -6.05 15.63 8.02
CA SER A 100 -7.42 15.29 7.66
C SER A 100 -8.27 15.22 8.91
N ARG A 101 -9.24 16.14 9.06
CA ARG A 101 -10.12 16.21 10.24
C ARG A 101 -11.53 15.71 9.96
N ASP A 102 -11.93 15.70 8.69
CA ASP A 102 -13.30 15.40 8.27
C ASP A 102 -13.47 13.98 7.75
N TYR A 103 -12.35 13.27 7.54
CA TYR A 103 -12.35 11.94 6.94
C TYR A 103 -11.35 11.04 7.66
N ASP A 104 -11.76 9.82 7.91
CA ASP A 104 -10.93 8.76 8.47
C ASP A 104 -10.23 7.98 7.35
N ARG A 105 -9.08 7.41 7.68
CA ARG A 105 -8.38 6.51 6.78
C ARG A 105 -9.03 5.12 6.77
N ALA A 106 -9.39 4.63 7.93
CA ALA A 106 -10.05 3.35 8.13
C ALA A 106 -10.84 3.37 9.43
N ALA A 107 -11.92 2.59 9.50
CA ALA A 107 -12.67 2.40 10.73
C ALA A 107 -11.92 1.48 11.71
N PRO A 108 -12.11 1.64 13.03
CA PRO A 108 -11.68 0.65 14.02
C PRO A 108 -12.28 -0.72 13.69
N HIS A 109 -11.48 -1.78 13.79
CA HIS A 109 -11.87 -3.15 13.42
C HIS A 109 -12.30 -3.31 11.94
N GLY A 110 -11.99 -2.34 11.09
CA GLY A 110 -12.26 -2.39 9.66
C GLY A 110 -11.14 -3.09 8.86
N THR A 111 -10.94 -2.64 7.63
CA THR A 111 -9.98 -3.25 6.70
C THR A 111 -8.62 -2.53 6.66
N GLY A 112 -8.35 -1.59 7.57
CA GLY A 112 -7.13 -0.76 7.57
C GLY A 112 -5.85 -1.59 7.63
N HIS A 113 -5.85 -2.69 8.35
CA HIS A 113 -4.70 -3.60 8.57
C HIS A 113 -4.38 -4.51 7.38
N ILE A 114 -5.22 -4.54 6.33
CA ILE A 114 -5.01 -5.35 5.13
C ILE A 114 -4.75 -4.48 3.90
N LYS A 115 -4.15 -5.08 2.86
CA LYS A 115 -3.86 -4.40 1.59
C LYS A 115 -5.07 -4.47 0.65
N ALA A 116 -6.14 -3.74 0.96
CA ALA A 116 -7.38 -3.70 0.19
C ALA A 116 -7.55 -2.37 -0.58
N ALA A 117 -8.10 -2.44 -1.79
CA ALA A 117 -8.32 -1.26 -2.64
C ALA A 117 -9.27 -0.24 -2.00
N GLY A 118 -10.26 -0.69 -1.23
CA GLY A 118 -11.21 0.15 -0.51
C GLY A 118 -10.56 1.15 0.45
N ASN A 119 -9.47 0.76 1.11
CA ASN A 119 -8.72 1.64 2.01
C ASN A 119 -8.16 2.87 1.28
N TYR A 120 -7.74 2.69 0.02
CA TYR A 120 -7.21 3.77 -0.81
C TYR A 120 -8.32 4.63 -1.38
N ALA A 121 -9.45 4.03 -1.75
CA ALA A 121 -10.63 4.77 -2.21
C ALA A 121 -11.14 5.73 -1.13
N ALA A 122 -11.21 5.31 0.13
CA ALA A 122 -11.60 6.15 1.26
C ALA A 122 -10.70 7.38 1.45
N SER A 123 -9.41 7.27 1.16
CA SER A 123 -8.44 8.35 1.34
C SER A 123 -8.33 9.33 0.16
N LEU A 124 -9.06 9.12 -0.94
CA LEU A 124 -8.93 9.93 -2.17
C LEU A 124 -9.31 11.41 -1.95
N ILE A 125 -10.38 11.69 -1.20
CA ILE A 125 -10.84 13.06 -0.94
C ILE A 125 -9.76 13.83 -0.17
N SER A 126 -9.27 13.27 0.94
CA SER A 126 -8.22 13.90 1.75
C SER A 126 -6.93 14.10 0.95
N SER A 127 -6.55 13.12 0.11
CA SER A 127 -5.38 13.24 -0.76
C SER A 127 -5.53 14.36 -1.80
N LYS A 128 -6.72 14.52 -2.37
CA LYS A 128 -7.04 15.62 -3.27
C LYS A 128 -6.95 16.97 -2.57
N GLN A 129 -7.59 17.10 -1.41
CA GLN A 129 -7.55 18.34 -0.60
C GLN A 129 -6.12 18.72 -0.18
N ALA A 130 -5.30 17.74 0.22
CA ALA A 130 -3.89 17.98 0.53
C ALA A 130 -3.15 18.56 -0.67
N LYS A 131 -3.31 17.95 -1.85
CA LYS A 131 -2.70 18.42 -3.10
C LYS A 131 -3.14 19.82 -3.48
N GLU A 132 -4.42 20.15 -3.36
CA GLU A 132 -4.98 21.49 -3.64
C GLU A 132 -4.41 22.57 -2.71
N ARG A 133 -4.03 22.19 -1.49
CA ARG A 133 -3.35 23.06 -0.51
C ARG A 133 -1.82 23.06 -0.64
N GLY A 134 -1.25 22.42 -1.65
CA GLY A 134 0.20 22.31 -1.85
C GLY A 134 0.91 21.34 -0.90
N CYS A 135 0.16 20.56 -0.11
CA CYS A 135 0.71 19.55 0.78
C CYS A 135 1.02 18.25 0.03
N ALA A 136 2.12 17.59 0.38
CA ALA A 136 2.55 16.36 -0.27
C ALA A 136 1.72 15.14 0.18
N VAL A 137 1.21 15.15 1.41
CA VAL A 137 0.49 14.03 2.03
C VAL A 137 -0.68 14.52 2.89
N ALA A 138 -1.70 13.68 3.03
CA ALA A 138 -2.71 13.79 4.06
C ALA A 138 -2.29 12.95 5.27
N LEU A 139 -2.32 13.54 6.46
CA LEU A 139 -2.07 12.91 7.75
C LEU A 139 -3.41 12.68 8.43
N PHE A 140 -3.71 11.46 8.78
CA PHE A 140 -4.98 11.08 9.42
C PHE A 140 -4.83 11.01 10.94
N LEU A 141 -5.94 11.26 11.61
CA LEU A 141 -6.07 11.12 13.05
C LEU A 141 -6.76 9.79 13.38
N ASP A 142 -6.65 9.37 14.63
CA ASP A 142 -7.35 8.19 15.13
C ASP A 142 -8.87 8.33 14.93
N PRO A 143 -9.55 7.31 14.39
CA PRO A 143 -10.96 7.41 14.04
C PRO A 143 -11.91 7.40 15.26
N ALA A 144 -11.42 7.06 16.45
CA ALA A 144 -12.22 7.04 17.65
C ALA A 144 -12.39 8.41 18.30
N THR A 145 -11.30 9.21 18.36
CA THR A 145 -11.30 10.50 19.09
C THR A 145 -10.89 11.70 18.25
N HIS A 146 -10.30 11.49 17.08
CA HIS A 146 -9.72 12.50 16.21
C HIS A 146 -8.68 13.39 16.92
N THR A 147 -7.98 12.81 17.89
CA THR A 147 -7.05 13.54 18.77
C THR A 147 -5.60 13.17 18.50
N PHE A 148 -5.33 11.89 18.28
CA PHE A 148 -3.99 11.36 18.09
C PHE A 148 -3.66 11.17 16.61
N ILE A 149 -2.38 11.31 16.28
CA ILE A 149 -1.89 11.00 14.92
C ILE A 149 -1.92 9.50 14.73
N ASP A 150 -2.55 9.06 13.64
CA ASP A 150 -2.54 7.68 13.19
C ASP A 150 -1.45 7.46 12.15
N GLU A 151 -1.74 7.69 10.87
CA GLU A 151 -0.77 7.52 9.79
C GLU A 151 -1.04 8.45 8.60
N CYS A 152 -0.10 8.50 7.67
CA CYS A 152 -0.32 9.16 6.39
C CYS A 152 -1.10 8.27 5.42
N GLY A 153 -1.72 8.85 4.41
CA GLY A 153 -2.53 8.09 3.43
C GLY A 153 -1.80 6.95 2.73
N THR A 154 -0.46 7.05 2.59
CA THR A 154 0.35 6.04 1.88
C THR A 154 1.62 5.61 2.63
N SER A 155 1.82 6.08 3.86
CA SER A 155 3.01 5.77 4.66
C SER A 155 2.70 5.86 6.15
N ASN A 156 3.47 5.13 6.95
CA ASN A 156 3.42 5.25 8.41
C ASN A 156 3.94 6.62 8.86
N PHE A 157 3.60 7.01 10.08
CA PHE A 157 4.13 8.18 10.76
C PHE A 157 5.08 7.72 11.88
N LEU A 158 6.32 8.18 11.83
CA LEU A 158 7.39 7.79 12.77
C LEU A 158 8.07 9.05 13.32
N PRO A 159 7.54 9.69 14.36
CA PRO A 159 8.19 10.82 15.00
C PRO A 159 9.43 10.37 15.78
N ILE A 160 10.40 11.29 15.85
CA ILE A 160 11.57 11.17 16.73
C ILE A 160 11.40 12.19 17.84
N THR A 161 11.39 11.72 19.08
CA THR A 161 11.24 12.58 20.25
C THR A 161 12.54 13.35 20.54
N LYS A 162 12.47 14.39 21.39
CA LYS A 162 13.65 15.20 21.75
C LYS A 162 14.76 14.38 22.45
N ASP A 163 14.39 13.30 23.11
CA ASP A 163 15.32 12.33 23.75
C ASP A 163 15.78 11.21 22.79
N GLY A 164 15.48 11.34 21.49
CA GLY A 164 15.99 10.45 20.43
C GLY A 164 15.25 9.13 20.27
N LYS A 165 14.07 8.96 20.86
CA LYS A 165 13.27 7.75 20.69
C LYS A 165 12.44 7.79 19.41
N TYR A 166 12.37 6.67 18.72
CA TYR A 166 11.40 6.46 17.65
C TYR A 166 10.06 6.03 18.26
N VAL A 167 9.01 6.70 17.86
CA VAL A 167 7.64 6.40 18.29
C VAL A 167 6.82 6.05 17.05
N THR A 168 5.83 5.19 17.19
CA THR A 168 4.81 4.94 16.16
C THR A 168 3.45 4.95 16.82
N SER A 169 2.41 5.29 16.05
CA SER A 169 1.04 5.14 16.52
C SER A 169 0.74 3.67 16.78
N GLU A 170 -0.01 3.40 17.82
CA GLU A 170 -0.72 2.13 18.00
C GLU A 170 -1.98 2.22 17.14
N SER A 171 -2.02 1.42 16.06
CA SER A 171 -3.14 1.38 15.13
C SER A 171 -3.76 -0.02 15.17
N ASP A 172 -5.06 -0.11 15.38
CA ASP A 172 -5.84 -1.36 15.43
C ASP A 172 -6.11 -1.91 14.02
#